data_36b9aa6a8d067c515a060fd274bd31c9
#
_entry.id   36b9aa6a8d067c515a060fd274bd31c9
#
_cell.length_a   1.000
_cell.length_b   1.000
_cell.length_c   1.000
_cell.angle_alpha   90.00
_cell.angle_beta   90.00
_cell.angle_gamma   90.00
#
_symmetry.space_group_name_H-M   'P 1'
#
loop_
_entity.id
_entity.type
_entity.pdbx_description
1 polymer ?
#
loop_
_entity_poly.entity_id
_entity_poly.type
_entity_poly.pdbx_seq_one_letter_code
_entity_poly.pdbx_strand_id
1 'polypeptide(L)'
;MSEQQFRGPSLRILYDPQRVTAVSPEWLDPGFWRLRGGVTAELGGRGQALQLDTPAGPAVLRRYLRGGMVARVSHDRYFFTGYSRSRAFIEWSALSRLLERGLPVPRPLMASCERRGPYYRAGILTELIPGARSLADAAGVLGEDDWHRLGAMLQRFFAAGMVHADLNAHNILLDAAGRWYLIDFDRARVLDRPARPDRMLQRLFRSFDKLGIEGRRDLLVA
;
A
#
# COMPACT_ATOMS: atom_id res chain seq x y z
N MET A 1 7.51 11.03 -10.82
CA MET A 1 7.55 9.64 -11.35
C MET A 1 6.93 9.65 -12.74
N SER A 2 7.52 8.99 -13.76
CA SER A 2 6.86 8.86 -15.06
C SER A 2 5.75 7.81 -14.99
N GLU A 3 4.61 8.13 -15.60
CA GLU A 3 3.45 7.24 -15.64
C GLU A 3 3.07 6.98 -17.10
N GLN A 4 2.82 5.72 -17.45
CA GLN A 4 2.23 5.35 -18.73
C GLN A 4 0.98 4.49 -18.51
N GLN A 5 0.12 4.44 -19.53
CA GLN A 5 -1.12 3.71 -19.48
C GLN A 5 -1.27 2.74 -20.65
N PHE A 6 -1.45 1.46 -20.31
CA PHE A 6 -1.94 0.44 -21.26
C PHE A 6 -3.48 0.48 -21.33
N ARG A 7 -4.04 0.39 -22.54
CA ARG A 7 -5.50 0.44 -22.78
C ARG A 7 -5.95 -0.75 -23.61
N GLY A 8 -6.62 -1.71 -22.99
CA GLY A 8 -7.39 -2.77 -23.61
C GLY A 8 -8.89 -2.44 -23.68
N PRO A 9 -9.75 -3.31 -24.26
CA PRO A 9 -11.19 -3.06 -24.39
C PRO A 9 -11.91 -2.81 -23.07
N SER A 10 -11.61 -3.58 -22.03
CA SER A 10 -12.19 -3.47 -20.68
C SER A 10 -11.15 -3.26 -19.59
N LEU A 11 -9.86 -3.27 -19.92
CA LEU A 11 -8.73 -3.23 -19.00
C LEU A 11 -7.95 -1.92 -19.18
N ARG A 12 -7.59 -1.30 -18.05
CA ARG A 12 -6.62 -0.21 -17.98
C ARG A 12 -5.54 -0.58 -16.99
N ILE A 13 -4.29 -0.33 -17.35
CA ILE A 13 -3.14 -0.52 -16.47
C ILE A 13 -2.32 0.77 -16.46
N LEU A 14 -2.08 1.32 -15.27
CA LEU A 14 -1.04 2.31 -15.04
C LEU A 14 0.26 1.58 -14.72
N TYR A 15 1.38 2.05 -15.22
CA TYR A 15 2.67 1.45 -14.93
C TYR A 15 3.81 2.47 -14.96
N ASP A 16 4.89 2.16 -14.27
CA ASP A 16 6.11 2.94 -14.26
C ASP A 16 7.07 2.40 -15.36
N PRO A 17 7.25 3.12 -16.48
CA PRO A 17 8.07 2.64 -17.59
C PRO A 17 9.57 2.58 -17.26
N GLN A 18 10.03 3.21 -16.17
CA GLN A 18 11.42 3.11 -15.71
C GLN A 18 11.72 1.76 -15.05
N ARG A 19 10.68 1.05 -14.57
CA ARG A 19 10.80 -0.23 -13.85
C ARG A 19 10.16 -1.38 -14.62
N VAL A 20 9.10 -1.12 -15.36
CA VAL A 20 8.34 -2.11 -16.13
C VAL A 20 8.54 -1.81 -17.61
N THR A 21 9.54 -2.45 -18.23
CA THR A 21 9.89 -2.23 -19.63
C THR A 21 8.93 -2.91 -20.61
N ALA A 22 8.26 -3.99 -20.16
CA ALA A 22 7.24 -4.70 -20.95
C ALA A 22 6.01 -4.95 -20.05
N VAL A 23 4.89 -4.33 -20.42
CA VAL A 23 3.63 -4.49 -19.66
C VAL A 23 3.02 -5.85 -19.96
N SER A 24 2.90 -6.68 -18.93
CA SER A 24 2.18 -7.95 -18.97
C SER A 24 0.99 -7.88 -18.02
N PRO A 25 -0.25 -7.88 -18.53
CA PRO A 25 -1.45 -7.86 -17.68
C PRO A 25 -1.51 -9.03 -16.70
N GLU A 26 -0.92 -10.17 -17.05
CA GLU A 26 -0.85 -11.38 -16.24
C GLU A 26 -0.07 -11.17 -14.93
N TRP A 27 0.83 -10.17 -14.87
CA TRP A 27 1.57 -9.85 -13.63
C TRP A 27 0.65 -9.43 -12.48
N LEU A 28 -0.58 -9.05 -12.79
CA LEU A 28 -1.60 -8.69 -11.80
C LEU A 28 -2.55 -9.85 -11.47
N ASP A 29 -2.26 -11.05 -12.00
CA ASP A 29 -2.97 -12.29 -11.68
C ASP A 29 -2.13 -13.19 -10.74
N PRO A 30 -2.59 -13.46 -9.51
CA PRO A 30 -1.95 -14.41 -8.60
C PRO A 30 -1.75 -15.80 -9.18
N GLY A 31 -2.69 -16.28 -10.03
CA GLY A 31 -2.62 -17.59 -10.68
C GLY A 31 -1.42 -17.72 -11.60
N PHE A 32 -1.11 -16.67 -12.34
CA PHE A 32 0.07 -16.62 -13.21
C PHE A 32 1.37 -16.85 -12.44
N TRP A 33 1.53 -16.20 -11.28
CA TRP A 33 2.74 -16.32 -10.46
C TRP A 33 2.84 -17.66 -9.76
N ARG A 34 1.72 -18.20 -9.27
CA ARG A 34 1.70 -19.53 -8.64
C ARG A 34 2.11 -20.63 -9.63
N LEU A 35 1.60 -20.57 -10.86
CA LEU A 35 1.96 -21.54 -11.90
C LEU A 35 3.44 -21.46 -12.30
N ARG A 36 4.08 -20.32 -12.17
CA ARG A 36 5.50 -20.09 -12.52
C ARG A 36 6.45 -20.23 -11.34
N GLY A 37 5.96 -20.52 -10.14
CA GLY A 37 6.80 -20.56 -8.94
C GLY A 37 7.38 -19.20 -8.52
N GLY A 38 6.81 -18.09 -9.01
CA GLY A 38 7.26 -16.74 -8.71
C GLY A 38 6.74 -16.17 -7.40
N VAL A 39 5.91 -16.92 -6.64
CA VAL A 39 5.44 -16.52 -5.31
C VAL A 39 6.47 -16.93 -4.27
N THR A 40 7.07 -15.96 -3.58
CA THR A 40 8.09 -16.20 -2.54
C THR A 40 7.51 -16.20 -1.12
N ALA A 41 6.39 -15.49 -0.89
CA ALA A 41 5.65 -15.54 0.36
C ALA A 41 4.20 -15.08 0.18
N GLU A 42 3.32 -15.52 1.07
CA GLU A 42 1.98 -14.96 1.23
C GLU A 42 1.99 -14.00 2.44
N LEU A 43 1.60 -12.75 2.21
CA LEU A 43 1.61 -11.70 3.21
C LEU A 43 0.18 -11.44 3.72
N GLY A 44 0.02 -11.41 5.05
CA GLY A 44 -1.27 -11.19 5.70
C GLY A 44 -2.21 -12.40 5.63
N GLY A 45 -3.18 -12.45 6.54
CA GLY A 45 -4.20 -13.49 6.56
C GLY A 45 -5.08 -13.44 5.30
N ARG A 46 -5.44 -14.61 4.73
CA ARG A 46 -6.33 -14.83 3.57
C ARG A 46 -5.72 -14.61 2.18
N GLY A 47 -4.38 -14.61 2.01
CA GLY A 47 -3.75 -14.56 0.69
C GLY A 47 -4.08 -13.29 -0.14
N GLN A 48 -4.30 -12.17 0.53
CA GLN A 48 -4.66 -10.91 -0.13
C GLN A 48 -3.46 -10.19 -0.75
N ALA A 49 -2.25 -10.46 -0.25
CA ALA A 49 -1.01 -9.94 -0.78
C ALA A 49 0.01 -11.07 -0.97
N LEU A 50 0.71 -11.04 -2.09
CA LEU A 50 1.74 -12.00 -2.45
C LEU A 50 3.06 -11.27 -2.64
N GLN A 51 4.11 -11.78 -2.00
CA GLN A 51 5.47 -11.41 -2.33
C GLN A 51 5.90 -12.18 -3.57
N LEU A 52 6.45 -11.48 -4.55
CA LEU A 52 6.78 -12.02 -5.86
C LEU A 52 8.23 -11.71 -6.23
N ASP A 53 8.84 -12.65 -6.96
CA ASP A 53 10.05 -12.38 -7.73
C ASP A 53 9.62 -12.09 -9.18
N THR A 54 9.83 -10.85 -9.63
CA THR A 54 9.37 -10.38 -10.94
C THR A 54 10.55 -9.89 -11.79
N PRO A 55 10.41 -9.81 -13.12
CA PRO A 55 11.43 -9.18 -13.97
C PRO A 55 11.73 -7.71 -13.63
N ALA A 56 10.83 -7.02 -12.92
CA ALA A 56 11.03 -5.68 -12.41
C ALA A 56 11.70 -5.66 -11.02
N GLY A 57 12.07 -6.84 -10.49
CA GLY A 57 12.61 -7.07 -9.15
C GLY A 57 11.56 -7.57 -8.15
N PRO A 58 11.96 -7.77 -6.88
CA PRO A 58 11.06 -8.19 -5.81
C PRO A 58 9.89 -7.23 -5.63
N ALA A 59 8.67 -7.77 -5.57
CA ALA A 59 7.47 -6.97 -5.55
C ALA A 59 6.38 -7.55 -4.64
N VAL A 60 5.39 -6.73 -4.31
CA VAL A 60 4.18 -7.15 -3.59
C VAL A 60 2.97 -6.92 -4.49
N LEU A 61 2.29 -8.01 -4.83
CA LEU A 61 1.01 -7.98 -5.53
C LEU A 61 -0.12 -8.00 -4.52
N ARG A 62 -1.00 -7.00 -4.58
CA ARG A 62 -2.22 -6.94 -3.78
C ARG A 62 -3.45 -6.82 -4.67
N ARG A 63 -4.44 -7.69 -4.42
CA ARG A 63 -5.77 -7.59 -5.04
C ARG A 63 -6.76 -6.95 -4.08
N TYR A 64 -7.63 -6.11 -4.62
CA TYR A 64 -8.70 -5.51 -3.84
C TYR A 64 -9.87 -6.49 -3.73
N LEU A 65 -10.00 -7.13 -2.57
CA LEU A 65 -11.08 -8.05 -2.25
C LEU A 65 -12.06 -7.39 -1.28
N ARG A 66 -13.36 -7.65 -1.44
CA ARG A 66 -14.35 -7.21 -0.45
C ARG A 66 -14.27 -8.11 0.78
N GLY A 67 -14.28 -7.50 1.98
CA GLY A 67 -14.43 -8.20 3.25
C GLY A 67 -15.88 -8.18 3.75
N GLY A 68 -16.17 -9.01 4.77
CA GLY A 68 -17.46 -9.05 5.46
C GLY A 68 -18.53 -9.93 4.79
N MET A 69 -19.81 -9.84 5.25
CA MET A 69 -20.92 -10.68 4.75
C MET A 69 -21.20 -10.52 3.26
N VAL A 70 -20.89 -9.36 2.66
CA VAL A 70 -20.99 -9.11 1.22
C VAL A 70 -19.98 -9.96 0.42
N ALA A 71 -18.92 -10.43 1.05
CA ALA A 71 -17.92 -11.31 0.46
C ALA A 71 -18.49 -12.70 0.08
N ARG A 72 -19.59 -13.14 0.67
CA ARG A 72 -20.24 -14.42 0.33
C ARG A 72 -20.86 -14.42 -1.08
N VAL A 73 -21.17 -13.25 -1.63
CA VAL A 73 -21.82 -13.11 -2.94
C VAL A 73 -20.92 -12.49 -4.00
N SER A 74 -19.91 -11.68 -3.61
CA SER A 74 -19.03 -10.96 -4.56
C SER A 74 -17.71 -10.56 -3.92
N HIS A 75 -16.73 -11.49 -3.90
CA HIS A 75 -15.44 -11.29 -3.25
C HIS A 75 -14.55 -10.19 -3.85
N ASP A 76 -14.67 -9.88 -5.16
CA ASP A 76 -13.71 -9.05 -5.88
C ASP A 76 -14.35 -8.01 -6.81
N ARG A 77 -15.64 -7.69 -6.62
CA ARG A 77 -16.40 -6.81 -7.53
C ARG A 77 -16.78 -5.51 -6.83
N TYR A 78 -16.36 -4.39 -7.40
CA TYR A 78 -16.73 -3.03 -6.99
C TYR A 78 -17.57 -2.39 -8.08
N PHE A 79 -18.54 -1.53 -7.72
CA PHE A 79 -19.28 -0.77 -8.72
C PHE A 79 -18.34 0.12 -9.52
N PHE A 80 -18.47 0.05 -10.86
CA PHE A 80 -17.65 0.84 -11.76
C PHE A 80 -18.24 2.24 -11.92
N THR A 81 -17.49 3.23 -11.46
CA THR A 81 -17.83 4.67 -11.57
C THR A 81 -16.79 5.43 -12.40
N GLY A 82 -15.93 4.70 -13.13
CA GLY A 82 -14.84 5.23 -13.93
C GLY A 82 -13.48 4.67 -13.49
N TYR A 83 -12.54 4.56 -14.44
CA TYR A 83 -11.22 3.98 -14.19
C TYR A 83 -10.42 4.77 -13.14
N SER A 84 -10.39 6.11 -13.26
CA SER A 84 -9.68 6.98 -12.32
C SER A 84 -10.21 6.91 -10.88
N ARG A 85 -11.45 6.45 -10.70
CA ARG A 85 -12.06 6.26 -9.38
C ARG A 85 -11.90 4.84 -8.83
N SER A 86 -11.20 3.96 -9.55
CA SER A 86 -10.90 2.62 -9.03
C SER A 86 -9.91 2.71 -7.87
N ARG A 87 -10.03 1.78 -6.93
CA ARG A 87 -9.18 1.75 -5.72
C ARG A 87 -7.69 1.69 -6.07
N ALA A 88 -7.33 0.84 -7.05
CA ALA A 88 -5.94 0.73 -7.49
C ALA A 88 -5.38 2.02 -8.08
N PHE A 89 -6.18 2.77 -8.85
CA PHE A 89 -5.72 4.03 -9.45
C PHE A 89 -5.67 5.17 -8.44
N ILE A 90 -6.58 5.19 -7.46
CA ILE A 90 -6.51 6.13 -6.33
C ILE A 90 -5.24 5.88 -5.52
N GLU A 91 -4.94 4.62 -5.20
CA GLU A 91 -3.74 4.25 -4.46
C GLU A 91 -2.47 4.54 -5.26
N TRP A 92 -2.43 4.21 -6.55
CA TRP A 92 -1.36 4.57 -7.46
C TRP A 92 -1.05 6.08 -7.40
N SER A 93 -2.09 6.91 -7.56
CA SER A 93 -1.96 8.36 -7.53
C SER A 93 -1.44 8.87 -6.18
N ALA A 94 -1.90 8.30 -5.07
CA ALA A 94 -1.41 8.66 -3.74
C ALA A 94 0.08 8.32 -3.57
N LEU A 95 0.47 7.08 -3.91
CA LEU A 95 1.87 6.63 -3.84
C LEU A 95 2.78 7.48 -4.72
N SER A 96 2.38 7.76 -5.97
CA SER A 96 3.15 8.58 -6.90
C SER A 96 3.40 10.00 -6.36
N ARG A 97 2.35 10.66 -5.87
CA ARG A 97 2.46 12.01 -5.28
C ARG A 97 3.34 12.03 -4.02
N LEU A 98 3.28 11.01 -3.20
CA LEU A 98 4.09 10.91 -1.98
C LEU A 98 5.56 10.65 -2.31
N LEU A 99 5.85 9.78 -3.29
CA LEU A 99 7.22 9.57 -3.80
C LEU A 99 7.82 10.83 -4.40
N GLU A 100 7.06 11.60 -5.17
CA GLU A 100 7.52 12.88 -5.73
C GLU A 100 7.87 13.91 -4.66
N ARG A 101 7.26 13.79 -3.47
CA ARG A 101 7.57 14.59 -2.28
C ARG A 101 8.70 13.99 -1.42
N GLY A 102 9.36 12.93 -1.88
CA GLY A 102 10.46 12.26 -1.18
C GLY A 102 10.03 11.54 0.11
N LEU A 103 8.78 11.08 0.18
CA LEU A 103 8.26 10.36 1.34
C LEU A 103 8.47 8.85 1.20
N PRO A 104 8.76 8.15 2.30
CA PRO A 104 9.09 6.73 2.29
C PRO A 104 7.84 5.86 2.14
N VAL A 105 7.48 5.58 0.91
CA VAL A 105 6.41 4.67 0.51
C VAL A 105 6.93 3.67 -0.52
N PRO A 106 6.33 2.47 -0.66
CA PRO A 106 6.72 1.56 -1.73
C PRO A 106 6.42 2.16 -3.10
N ARG A 107 7.35 2.01 -4.04
CA ARG A 107 7.16 2.49 -5.40
C ARG A 107 6.10 1.65 -6.11
N PRO A 108 5.03 2.23 -6.68
CA PRO A 108 4.08 1.48 -7.47
C PRO A 108 4.70 1.12 -8.83
N LEU A 109 4.60 -0.16 -9.19
CA LEU A 109 5.10 -0.72 -10.46
C LEU A 109 4.01 -0.81 -11.49
N MET A 110 2.84 -1.36 -11.10
CA MET A 110 1.66 -1.50 -11.94
C MET A 110 0.39 -1.39 -11.11
N ALA A 111 -0.68 -0.82 -11.69
CA ALA A 111 -2.02 -0.84 -11.13
C ALA A 111 -3.04 -1.13 -12.22
N SER A 112 -3.98 -2.05 -11.98
CA SER A 112 -5.01 -2.40 -12.96
C SER A 112 -6.42 -2.10 -12.49
N CYS A 113 -7.28 -1.79 -13.46
CA CYS A 113 -8.72 -1.78 -13.32
C CYS A 113 -9.34 -2.48 -14.53
N GLU A 114 -10.00 -3.61 -14.29
CA GLU A 114 -10.71 -4.39 -15.30
C GLU A 114 -12.22 -4.22 -15.09
N ARG A 115 -12.88 -3.58 -16.04
CA ARG A 115 -14.35 -3.44 -16.03
C ARG A 115 -15.02 -4.73 -16.46
N ARG A 116 -16.03 -5.18 -15.71
CA ARG A 116 -16.88 -6.33 -16.02
C ARG A 116 -18.35 -5.95 -15.84
N GLY A 117 -18.96 -5.43 -16.89
CA GLY A 117 -20.31 -4.88 -16.85
C GLY A 117 -20.43 -3.67 -15.90
N PRO A 118 -21.31 -3.70 -14.89
CA PRO A 118 -21.45 -2.62 -13.90
C PRO A 118 -20.39 -2.67 -12.79
N TYR A 119 -19.48 -3.67 -12.81
CA TYR A 119 -18.47 -3.88 -11.79
C TYR A 119 -17.05 -3.74 -12.35
N TYR A 120 -16.07 -3.71 -11.44
CA TYR A 120 -14.65 -3.83 -11.79
C TYR A 120 -13.89 -4.71 -10.79
N ARG A 121 -12.77 -5.25 -11.27
CA ARG A 121 -11.70 -5.86 -10.46
C ARG A 121 -10.48 -4.97 -10.54
N ALA A 122 -9.68 -4.95 -9.47
CA ALA A 122 -8.48 -4.14 -9.41
C ALA A 122 -7.36 -4.85 -8.63
N GLY A 123 -6.14 -4.52 -8.98
CA GLY A 123 -4.93 -4.96 -8.30
C GLY A 123 -3.83 -3.92 -8.42
N ILE A 124 -2.88 -3.96 -7.50
CA ILE A 124 -1.69 -3.12 -7.51
C ILE A 124 -0.45 -3.98 -7.24
N LEU A 125 0.62 -3.70 -7.97
CA LEU A 125 1.95 -4.25 -7.78
C LEU A 125 2.86 -3.12 -7.33
N THR A 126 3.53 -3.28 -6.20
CA THR A 126 4.49 -2.31 -5.65
C THR A 126 5.84 -2.97 -5.43
N GLU A 127 6.92 -2.19 -5.39
CA GLU A 127 8.22 -2.70 -4.95
C GLU A 127 8.12 -3.28 -3.54
N LEU A 128 8.77 -4.42 -3.31
CA LEU A 128 8.97 -4.97 -1.97
C LEU A 128 9.99 -4.09 -1.22
N ILE A 129 9.72 -3.81 0.05
CA ILE A 129 10.70 -3.22 0.99
C ILE A 129 11.47 -4.39 1.62
N PRO A 130 12.75 -4.61 1.23
CA PRO A 130 13.46 -5.81 1.64
C PRO A 130 13.70 -5.88 3.15
N GLY A 131 13.48 -7.05 3.75
CA GLY A 131 13.74 -7.31 5.16
C GLY A 131 12.92 -6.47 6.14
N ALA A 132 11.88 -5.78 5.66
CA ALA A 132 11.07 -4.94 6.52
C ALA A 132 10.18 -5.76 7.46
N ARG A 133 10.07 -5.28 8.71
CA ARG A 133 9.14 -5.78 9.72
C ARG A 133 8.10 -4.72 10.03
N SER A 134 6.88 -5.12 10.38
CA SER A 134 5.88 -4.16 10.82
C SER A 134 6.26 -3.54 12.18
N LEU A 135 5.75 -2.34 12.45
CA LEU A 135 5.87 -1.75 13.80
C LEU A 135 5.26 -2.68 14.85
N ALA A 136 4.18 -3.41 14.50
CA ALA A 136 3.59 -4.40 15.39
C ALA A 136 4.58 -5.49 15.81
N ASP A 137 5.43 -5.96 14.88
CA ASP A 137 6.42 -7.02 15.14
C ASP A 137 7.74 -6.48 15.73
N ALA A 138 8.03 -5.19 15.49
CA ALA A 138 9.28 -4.57 15.92
C ALA A 138 9.19 -3.85 17.26
N ALA A 139 8.00 -3.49 17.72
CA ALA A 139 7.79 -2.55 18.84
C ALA A 139 8.53 -2.92 20.13
N GLY A 140 8.65 -4.22 20.44
CA GLY A 140 9.31 -4.70 21.67
C GLY A 140 10.84 -4.52 21.71
N VAL A 141 11.46 -4.15 20.59
CA VAL A 141 12.93 -3.98 20.49
C VAL A 141 13.34 -2.56 20.08
N LEU A 142 12.38 -1.63 19.93
CA LEU A 142 12.64 -0.26 19.54
C LEU A 142 13.22 0.58 20.68
N GLY A 143 14.31 1.30 20.38
CA GLY A 143 14.84 2.34 21.25
C GLY A 143 14.12 3.68 21.09
N GLU A 144 14.44 4.64 21.95
CA GLU A 144 13.85 5.99 21.94
C GLU A 144 14.10 6.70 20.60
N ASP A 145 15.29 6.56 20.05
CA ASP A 145 15.65 7.14 18.72
C ASP A 145 14.78 6.60 17.58
N ASP A 146 14.36 5.33 17.65
CA ASP A 146 13.45 4.75 16.67
C ASP A 146 12.09 5.42 16.70
N TRP A 147 11.58 5.67 17.91
CA TRP A 147 10.31 6.37 18.12
C TRP A 147 10.37 7.83 17.65
N HIS A 148 11.48 8.54 17.92
CA HIS A 148 11.71 9.89 17.38
C HIS A 148 11.71 9.89 15.86
N ARG A 149 12.44 8.96 15.22
CA ARG A 149 12.47 8.85 13.75
C ARG A 149 11.09 8.52 13.18
N LEU A 150 10.32 7.66 13.84
CA LEU A 150 8.94 7.35 13.46
C LEU A 150 8.05 8.60 13.54
N GLY A 151 8.12 9.35 14.66
CA GLY A 151 7.40 10.60 14.82
C GLY A 151 7.72 11.62 13.73
N ALA A 152 9.01 11.86 13.49
CA ALA A 152 9.46 12.76 12.42
C ALA A 152 8.97 12.30 11.02
N MET A 153 8.98 11.01 10.75
CA MET A 153 8.44 10.45 9.49
C MET A 153 6.93 10.75 9.37
N LEU A 154 6.13 10.49 10.39
CA LEU A 154 4.69 10.74 10.38
C LEU A 154 4.37 12.23 10.20
N GLN A 155 5.11 13.14 10.86
CA GLN A 155 4.95 14.58 10.70
C GLN A 155 5.19 15.02 9.25
N ARG A 156 6.21 14.48 8.59
CA ARG A 156 6.46 14.75 7.15
C ARG A 156 5.27 14.33 6.28
N PHE A 157 4.65 13.18 6.56
CA PHE A 157 3.45 12.73 5.85
C PHE A 157 2.25 13.67 6.08
N PHE A 158 2.03 14.11 7.33
CA PHE A 158 0.93 15.03 7.65
C PHE A 158 1.15 16.40 7.01
N ALA A 159 2.38 16.92 7.07
CA ALA A 159 2.76 18.17 6.38
C ALA A 159 2.55 18.09 4.87
N ALA A 160 2.80 16.92 4.27
CA ALA A 160 2.54 16.65 2.86
C ALA A 160 1.05 16.43 2.53
N GLY A 161 0.14 16.64 3.48
CA GLY A 161 -1.31 16.52 3.26
C GLY A 161 -1.84 15.09 3.18
N MET A 162 -1.07 14.08 3.63
CA MET A 162 -1.48 12.69 3.60
C MET A 162 -2.61 12.42 4.60
N VAL A 163 -3.72 11.86 4.11
CA VAL A 163 -4.82 11.33 4.91
C VAL A 163 -4.88 9.83 4.67
N HIS A 164 -4.42 9.05 5.66
CA HIS A 164 -4.41 7.60 5.61
C HIS A 164 -5.69 7.03 6.22
N ALA A 165 -6.43 6.22 5.45
CA ALA A 165 -7.72 5.69 5.89
C ALA A 165 -7.59 4.64 7.00
N ASP A 166 -6.45 3.94 7.07
CA ASP A 166 -6.21 2.85 8.02
C ASP A 166 -4.79 2.89 8.60
N LEU A 167 -4.39 4.02 9.21
CA LEU A 167 -3.10 4.13 9.89
C LEU A 167 -3.10 3.26 11.15
N ASN A 168 -2.30 2.19 11.13
CA ASN A 168 -2.16 1.24 12.24
C ASN A 168 -0.74 0.65 12.27
N ALA A 169 -0.37 -0.08 13.33
CA ALA A 169 0.98 -0.59 13.53
C ALA A 169 1.43 -1.61 12.48
N HIS A 170 0.53 -2.34 11.82
CA HIS A 170 0.90 -3.27 10.74
C HIS A 170 1.20 -2.56 9.42
N ASN A 171 0.70 -1.33 9.23
CA ASN A 171 0.90 -0.54 8.01
C ASN A 171 2.11 0.41 8.09
N ILE A 172 2.89 0.35 9.16
CA ILE A 172 4.16 1.04 9.34
C ILE A 172 5.25 -0.02 9.34
N LEU A 173 6.22 0.09 8.44
CA LEU A 173 7.32 -0.86 8.29
C LEU A 173 8.64 -0.22 8.66
N LEU A 174 9.52 -1.01 9.28
CA LEU A 174 10.93 -0.69 9.56
C LEU A 174 11.81 -1.64 8.77
N ASP A 175 12.67 -1.12 7.88
CA ASP A 175 13.63 -1.93 7.13
C ASP A 175 14.88 -2.26 7.97
N ALA A 176 15.73 -3.13 7.44
CA ALA A 176 16.97 -3.54 8.09
C ALA A 176 17.99 -2.39 8.28
N ALA A 177 17.84 -1.29 7.54
CA ALA A 177 18.68 -0.09 7.67
C ALA A 177 18.10 0.93 8.67
N GLY A 178 17.04 0.59 9.40
CA GLY A 178 16.38 1.47 10.37
C GLY A 178 15.53 2.59 9.75
N ARG A 179 15.11 2.44 8.50
CA ARG A 179 14.25 3.39 7.79
C ARG A 179 12.79 2.99 7.92
N TRP A 180 11.96 3.95 8.26
CA TRP A 180 10.52 3.78 8.34
C TRP A 180 9.83 3.98 7.00
N TYR A 181 8.79 3.18 6.73
CA TYR A 181 7.92 3.27 5.56
C TYR A 181 6.47 3.19 5.96
N LEU A 182 5.60 3.81 5.17
CA LEU A 182 4.15 3.67 5.30
C LEU A 182 3.61 2.93 4.09
N ILE A 183 2.72 1.96 4.32
CA ILE A 183 2.11 1.10 3.30
C ILE A 183 0.58 1.12 3.37
N ASP A 184 -0.08 0.51 2.41
CA ASP A 184 -1.54 0.34 2.31
C ASP A 184 -2.31 1.67 2.20
N PHE A 185 -2.08 2.37 1.09
CA PHE A 185 -2.77 3.64 0.79
C PHE A 185 -4.16 3.45 0.16
N ASP A 186 -4.80 2.30 0.37
CA ASP A 186 -6.17 2.08 -0.05
C ASP A 186 -7.11 3.13 0.60
N ARG A 187 -7.86 3.85 -0.24
CA ARG A 187 -8.67 5.00 0.14
C ARG A 187 -7.92 6.19 0.76
N ALA A 188 -6.60 6.21 0.68
CA ALA A 188 -5.83 7.37 1.10
C ALA A 188 -6.11 8.57 0.18
N ARG A 189 -5.88 9.76 0.72
CA ARG A 189 -5.95 11.02 -0.04
C ARG A 189 -4.71 11.85 0.27
N VAL A 190 -4.22 12.55 -0.74
CA VAL A 190 -3.14 13.53 -0.58
C VAL A 190 -3.73 14.89 -0.90
N LEU A 191 -3.87 15.71 0.13
CA LEU A 191 -4.42 17.06 0.05
C LEU A 191 -3.33 18.05 -0.41
N ASP A 192 -3.74 19.20 -0.92
CA ASP A 192 -2.83 20.29 -1.27
C ASP A 192 -2.56 21.25 -0.08
N ARG A 193 -2.88 20.80 1.13
CA ARG A 193 -2.63 21.45 2.42
C ARG A 193 -2.27 20.40 3.47
N PRO A 194 -1.60 20.78 4.57
CA PRO A 194 -1.33 19.83 5.66
C PRO A 194 -2.58 19.13 6.15
N ALA A 195 -2.44 17.84 6.45
CA ALA A 195 -3.53 17.02 7.00
C ALA A 195 -3.60 17.20 8.52
N ARG A 196 -4.81 17.12 9.07
CA ARG A 196 -5.01 17.06 10.53
C ARG A 196 -4.72 15.64 11.03
N PRO A 197 -3.77 15.45 11.95
CA PRO A 197 -3.30 14.13 12.36
C PRO A 197 -4.27 13.40 13.31
N ASP A 198 -5.13 14.14 14.05
CA ASP A 198 -5.86 13.65 15.23
C ASP A 198 -6.53 12.28 15.02
N ARG A 199 -7.35 12.14 13.99
CA ARG A 199 -8.09 10.89 13.73
C ARG A 199 -7.17 9.75 13.30
N MET A 200 -6.08 10.07 12.62
CA MET A 200 -5.09 9.07 12.17
C MET A 200 -4.27 8.57 13.36
N LEU A 201 -3.79 9.48 14.21
CA LEU A 201 -3.07 9.13 15.42
C LEU A 201 -3.97 8.37 16.42
N GLN A 202 -5.22 8.80 16.63
CA GLN A 202 -6.18 8.04 17.44
C GLN A 202 -6.38 6.60 16.95
N ARG A 203 -6.37 6.38 15.62
CA ARG A 203 -6.47 5.04 15.03
C ARG A 203 -5.19 4.24 15.29
N LEU A 204 -4.02 4.86 15.10
CA LEU A 204 -2.73 4.25 15.39
C LEU A 204 -2.65 3.85 16.88
N PHE A 205 -3.02 4.73 17.79
CA PHE A 205 -2.98 4.45 19.23
C PHE A 205 -3.96 3.34 19.63
N ARG A 206 -5.15 3.29 19.04
CA ARG A 206 -6.04 2.13 19.22
C ARG A 206 -5.43 0.82 18.73
N SER A 207 -4.61 0.84 17.69
CA SER A 207 -3.90 -0.37 17.28
C SER A 207 -2.81 -0.76 18.28
N PHE A 208 -2.15 0.21 18.91
CA PHE A 208 -1.20 -0.03 20.00
C PHE A 208 -1.89 -0.69 21.19
N ASP A 209 -3.04 -0.15 21.63
CA ASP A 209 -3.83 -0.73 22.74
C ASP A 209 -4.21 -2.19 22.46
N LYS A 210 -4.65 -2.50 21.24
CA LYS A 210 -5.03 -3.86 20.85
C LYS A 210 -3.87 -4.84 20.79
N LEU A 211 -2.66 -4.36 20.53
CA LEU A 211 -1.46 -5.16 20.37
C LEU A 211 -0.57 -5.18 21.61
N GLY A 212 -0.96 -4.45 22.69
CA GLY A 212 -0.14 -4.30 23.89
C GLY A 212 1.18 -3.56 23.63
N ILE A 213 1.20 -2.63 22.67
CA ILE A 213 2.40 -1.86 22.36
C ILE A 213 2.51 -0.70 23.35
N GLU A 214 3.46 -0.80 24.27
CA GLU A 214 3.86 0.28 25.17
C GLU A 214 4.83 1.25 24.46
N GLY A 215 4.32 1.95 23.43
CA GLY A 215 5.13 2.85 22.63
C GLY A 215 5.15 4.28 23.16
N ARG A 216 6.17 5.04 22.78
CA ARG A 216 6.35 6.46 23.11
C ARG A 216 5.40 7.33 22.29
N ARG A 217 4.11 7.33 22.68
CA ARG A 217 3.04 8.09 21.99
C ARG A 217 3.29 9.60 22.02
N ASP A 218 3.93 10.08 23.07
CA ASP A 218 4.39 11.46 23.26
C ASP A 218 5.28 11.91 22.09
N LEU A 219 6.17 11.05 21.59
CA LEU A 219 7.08 11.33 20.48
C LEU A 219 6.40 11.31 19.11
N LEU A 220 5.18 10.81 19.01
CA LEU A 220 4.44 10.76 17.74
C LEU A 220 3.51 11.97 17.53
N VAL A 221 3.28 12.77 18.56
CA VAL A 221 2.39 13.96 18.54
C VAL A 221 3.14 15.28 18.62
N ALA A 222 4.47 15.23 18.79
CA ALA A 222 5.34 16.39 18.94
C ALA A 222 5.50 17.20 17.65
#